data_9071f680b1d7716380f60b5476932507
#
_entry.id   9071f680b1d7716380f60b5476932507
#
_cell.length_a   1.000
_cell.length_b   1.000
_cell.length_c   1.000
_cell.angle_alpha   90.00
_cell.angle_beta   90.00
_cell.angle_gamma   90.00
#
_symmetry.space_group_name_H-M   'P 1'
#
loop_
_entity.id
_entity.type
_entity.pdbx_description
1 polymer ?
#
loop_
_entity_poly.entity_id
_entity_poly.type
_entity_poly.pdbx_seq_one_letter_code
_entity_poly.pdbx_strand_id
1 'polypeptide(L)'
;MPIDPKYIRNFSIIAHIDHGKSTLSDRILELTETVSSRDMKEQLLDSMDIERERGITIKSQAVRVDYRAEDGELYHFNLIDTPGHVDFTYEVSRSLAACEGAVLVVDATQGVEAQTVANAMMAMNANLEIIPLINKIDLPAADPERVRAEIEDSLALPADDAILASGKTGAGIEDLLESIVYTIPAPVGEKDAPLRALIFDSYFDAYRGVVALVRIVDGSLKKGQEIRMMATNTTALVEEAGVRKPTEVPVDELGVGEVGYLVTGLKDPAQVKVGDTITNATGGCTEPLPGYRDVKPMVYTGLFPIDGDQYEPLKDALEKLSLNDPALIYEPETSHALGFGFRVGFLGLLHMEVIKERLEREFDLDLLATAPSVEYHVFKSNGEMLSLHSPQDMPDASEIDHIEEPYLKAKILIPPDYVGAVMDLTVARRGNFITMNYLSTTTVEMLWEIPLSELIMDYFDQLKSRTKGYASLDYDFDEYKTSKLVKLDILLAGKPIDALSFIVHNDKAYARGKVLVEKLKGIIPRQMFEIPIQAAVGSRVLSRQTVRATVSYTHLTLPTILLV
;
A
#
# COMPACT_ATOMS: atom_id res chain seq x y z
N MET A 1 -23.96 -13.37 -25.27
CA MET A 1 -23.20 -12.82 -26.42
C MET A 1 -22.35 -11.67 -25.86
N PRO A 2 -21.12 -11.48 -26.34
CA PRO A 2 -20.28 -10.35 -25.93
C PRO A 2 -20.96 -9.01 -26.22
N ILE A 3 -20.69 -8.02 -25.39
CA ILE A 3 -21.20 -6.66 -25.57
C ILE A 3 -20.44 -5.98 -26.73
N ASP A 4 -21.13 -5.11 -27.49
CA ASP A 4 -20.44 -4.27 -28.48
C ASP A 4 -19.53 -3.27 -27.75
N PRO A 5 -18.20 -3.24 -28.03
CA PRO A 5 -17.25 -2.37 -27.33
C PRO A 5 -17.65 -0.88 -27.29
N LYS A 6 -18.37 -0.39 -28.30
CA LYS A 6 -18.83 1.02 -28.35
C LYS A 6 -19.69 1.44 -27.15
N TYR A 7 -20.37 0.47 -26.50
CA TYR A 7 -21.19 0.70 -25.32
C TYR A 7 -20.48 0.38 -24.01
N ILE A 8 -19.18 0.07 -24.02
CA ILE A 8 -18.40 -0.22 -22.82
C ILE A 8 -17.64 1.04 -22.41
N ARG A 9 -17.57 1.32 -21.11
CA ARG A 9 -16.71 2.35 -20.50
C ARG A 9 -15.98 1.74 -19.31
N ASN A 10 -14.66 1.62 -19.40
CA ASN A 10 -13.82 1.14 -18.31
C ASN A 10 -13.14 2.33 -17.66
N PHE A 11 -13.39 2.56 -16.40
CA PHE A 11 -12.82 3.69 -15.69
C PHE A 11 -12.53 3.36 -14.22
N SER A 12 -11.58 4.09 -13.68
CA SER A 12 -11.25 4.05 -12.26
C SER A 12 -11.61 5.37 -11.58
N ILE A 13 -11.93 5.32 -10.30
CA ILE A 13 -12.06 6.52 -9.47
C ILE A 13 -10.76 6.67 -8.68
N ILE A 14 -10.03 7.75 -8.94
CA ILE A 14 -8.79 8.10 -8.27
C ILE A 14 -8.99 9.32 -7.38
N ALA A 15 -8.50 9.25 -6.15
CA ALA A 15 -8.69 10.29 -5.15
C ALA A 15 -7.59 10.27 -4.10
N HIS A 16 -7.41 11.39 -3.41
CA HIS A 16 -6.71 11.38 -2.12
C HIS A 16 -7.58 10.71 -1.04
N ILE A 17 -6.97 10.29 0.07
CA ILE A 17 -7.68 9.77 1.24
C ILE A 17 -8.69 10.84 1.72
N ASP A 18 -9.87 10.40 2.14
CA ASP A 18 -10.97 11.26 2.62
C ASP A 18 -11.58 12.24 1.60
N HIS A 19 -11.19 12.23 0.32
CA HIS A 19 -11.86 13.03 -0.71
C HIS A 19 -13.25 12.50 -1.10
N GLY A 20 -13.66 11.33 -0.57
CA GLY A 20 -15.01 10.78 -0.72
C GLY A 20 -15.18 9.81 -1.88
N LYS A 21 -14.11 9.12 -2.28
CA LYS A 21 -14.10 8.10 -3.33
C LYS A 21 -15.18 7.01 -3.11
N SER A 22 -15.16 6.32 -1.96
CA SER A 22 -16.10 5.22 -1.66
C SER A 22 -17.55 5.70 -1.58
N THR A 23 -17.78 6.90 -1.04
CA THR A 23 -19.13 7.51 -1.02
C THR A 23 -19.62 7.84 -2.43
N LEU A 24 -18.74 8.27 -3.32
CA LEU A 24 -19.08 8.52 -4.73
C LEU A 24 -19.42 7.21 -5.45
N SER A 25 -18.62 6.16 -5.23
CA SER A 25 -18.88 4.82 -5.77
C SER A 25 -20.25 4.28 -5.32
N ASP A 26 -20.59 4.44 -4.03
CA ASP A 26 -21.90 4.06 -3.49
C ASP A 26 -23.05 4.77 -4.20
N ARG A 27 -22.90 6.07 -4.47
CA ARG A 27 -23.93 6.85 -5.19
C ARG A 27 -24.12 6.41 -6.63
N ILE A 28 -23.02 6.07 -7.32
CA ILE A 28 -23.11 5.51 -8.67
C ILE A 28 -23.89 4.19 -8.65
N LEU A 29 -23.60 3.30 -7.70
CA LEU A 29 -24.29 2.01 -7.56
C LEU A 29 -25.78 2.16 -7.22
N GLU A 30 -26.12 3.13 -6.38
CA GLU A 30 -27.49 3.44 -5.99
C GLU A 30 -28.30 4.03 -7.15
N LEU A 31 -27.77 5.05 -7.83
CA LEU A 31 -28.45 5.78 -8.90
C LEU A 31 -28.69 4.90 -10.13
N THR A 32 -27.77 3.97 -10.40
CA THR A 32 -27.88 3.00 -11.49
C THR A 32 -28.71 1.75 -11.12
N GLU A 33 -29.29 1.73 -9.93
CA GLU A 33 -30.07 0.59 -9.41
C GLU A 33 -29.30 -0.76 -9.48
N THR A 34 -27.96 -0.69 -9.53
CA THR A 34 -27.09 -1.89 -9.53
C THR A 34 -27.24 -2.67 -8.23
N VAL A 35 -27.52 -1.94 -7.14
CA VAL A 35 -27.84 -2.49 -5.82
C VAL A 35 -29.18 -1.94 -5.36
N SER A 36 -30.03 -2.82 -4.85
CA SER A 36 -31.33 -2.35 -4.34
C SER A 36 -31.11 -1.45 -3.12
N SER A 37 -31.98 -0.43 -2.95
CA SER A 37 -31.92 0.48 -1.79
C SER A 37 -32.01 -0.23 -0.42
N ARG A 38 -32.49 -1.48 -0.38
CA ARG A 38 -32.58 -2.30 0.85
C ARG A 38 -31.25 -2.99 1.17
N ASP A 39 -30.43 -3.28 0.14
CA ASP A 39 -29.17 -3.99 0.25
C ASP A 39 -27.98 -3.03 0.27
N MET A 40 -28.22 -1.72 -0.01
CA MET A 40 -27.20 -0.68 0.10
C MET A 40 -26.67 -0.57 1.52
N LYS A 41 -25.35 -0.59 1.63
CA LYS A 41 -24.60 -0.31 2.85
C LYS A 41 -23.59 0.78 2.54
N GLU A 42 -23.21 1.54 3.54
CA GLU A 42 -22.13 2.50 3.39
C GLU A 42 -20.81 1.78 3.01
N GLN A 43 -20.08 2.32 2.04
CA GLN A 43 -18.82 1.77 1.54
C GLN A 43 -18.96 0.31 1.06
N LEU A 44 -19.95 0.08 0.19
CA LEU A 44 -20.31 -1.27 -0.27
C LEU A 44 -19.15 -2.01 -0.97
N LEU A 45 -18.30 -1.27 -1.70
CA LEU A 45 -17.15 -1.83 -2.39
C LEU A 45 -15.99 -2.13 -1.44
N ASP A 46 -15.91 -1.47 -0.30
CA ASP A 46 -14.93 -1.75 0.74
C ASP A 46 -15.35 -3.04 1.48
N SER A 47 -14.80 -4.17 1.04
CA SER A 47 -15.25 -5.51 1.47
C SER A 47 -14.76 -5.91 2.86
N MET A 48 -13.64 -5.33 3.32
CA MET A 48 -13.04 -5.62 4.62
C MET A 48 -13.56 -4.66 5.69
N ASP A 49 -13.75 -5.16 6.92
CA ASP A 49 -14.14 -4.30 8.05
C ASP A 49 -13.10 -3.22 8.32
N ILE A 50 -11.83 -3.55 8.14
CA ILE A 50 -10.70 -2.63 8.32
C ILE A 50 -10.69 -1.48 7.31
N GLU A 51 -11.15 -1.70 6.06
CA GLU A 51 -11.34 -0.66 5.05
C GLU A 51 -12.38 0.35 5.52
N ARG A 52 -13.53 -0.15 5.98
CA ARG A 52 -14.64 0.67 6.47
C ARG A 52 -14.29 1.46 7.74
N GLU A 53 -13.61 0.83 8.70
CA GLU A 53 -13.21 1.48 9.94
C GLU A 53 -12.17 2.59 9.72
N ARG A 54 -11.23 2.36 8.79
CA ARG A 54 -10.17 3.33 8.48
C ARG A 54 -10.57 4.34 7.40
N GLY A 55 -11.68 4.12 6.69
CA GLY A 55 -12.13 4.96 5.58
C GLY A 55 -11.21 4.91 4.36
N ILE A 56 -10.48 3.81 4.16
CA ILE A 56 -9.52 3.64 3.06
C ILE A 56 -9.83 2.36 2.29
N THR A 57 -9.76 2.42 0.96
CA THR A 57 -9.75 1.22 0.13
C THR A 57 -8.35 0.61 0.15
N ILE A 58 -8.26 -0.67 0.46
CA ILE A 58 -7.00 -1.43 0.51
C ILE A 58 -6.87 -2.27 -0.75
N LYS A 59 -7.94 -2.98 -1.14
CA LYS A 59 -7.95 -3.85 -2.30
C LYS A 59 -8.85 -3.32 -3.41
N SER A 60 -8.34 -3.35 -4.65
CA SER A 60 -9.11 -2.96 -5.82
C SER A 60 -10.35 -3.85 -6.01
N GLN A 61 -11.48 -3.22 -6.36
CA GLN A 61 -12.74 -3.91 -6.67
C GLN A 61 -13.21 -3.51 -8.06
N ALA A 62 -13.65 -4.48 -8.85
CA ALA A 62 -14.22 -4.21 -10.16
C ALA A 62 -15.71 -4.56 -10.15
N VAL A 63 -16.55 -3.63 -10.57
CA VAL A 63 -18.01 -3.82 -10.63
C VAL A 63 -18.53 -3.35 -11.97
N ARG A 64 -19.38 -4.17 -12.61
CA ARG A 64 -20.12 -3.78 -13.80
C ARG A 64 -21.44 -3.12 -13.41
N VAL A 65 -21.66 -1.96 -13.99
CA VAL A 65 -22.85 -1.12 -13.79
C VAL A 65 -23.52 -0.91 -15.14
N ASP A 66 -24.83 -1.06 -15.22
CA ASP A 66 -25.61 -0.79 -16.42
C ASP A 66 -26.24 0.60 -16.31
N TYR A 67 -25.96 1.48 -17.26
CA TYR A 67 -26.46 2.85 -17.27
C TYR A 67 -27.18 3.16 -18.58
N ARG A 68 -28.40 3.69 -18.50
CA ARG A 68 -29.14 4.16 -19.65
C ARG A 68 -28.92 5.67 -19.79
N ALA A 69 -28.13 6.05 -20.79
CA ALA A 69 -27.77 7.44 -21.03
C ALA A 69 -28.94 8.28 -21.65
N GLU A 70 -28.74 9.59 -21.70
CA GLU A 70 -29.71 10.53 -22.31
C GLU A 70 -29.96 10.26 -23.80
N ASP A 71 -29.01 9.66 -24.52
CA ASP A 71 -29.15 9.22 -25.90
C ASP A 71 -30.11 8.02 -26.08
N GLY A 72 -30.55 7.44 -24.96
CA GLY A 72 -31.47 6.29 -24.89
C GLY A 72 -30.81 4.94 -25.01
N GLU A 73 -29.50 4.89 -25.25
CA GLU A 73 -28.70 3.65 -25.34
C GLU A 73 -28.32 3.12 -23.95
N LEU A 74 -28.05 1.81 -23.88
CA LEU A 74 -27.60 1.17 -22.65
C LEU A 74 -26.09 0.98 -22.67
N TYR A 75 -25.40 1.67 -21.77
CA TYR A 75 -23.97 1.56 -21.57
C TYR A 75 -23.64 0.60 -20.42
N HIS A 76 -22.50 -0.08 -20.55
CA HIS A 76 -21.96 -0.98 -19.57
C HIS A 76 -20.67 -0.40 -19.00
N PHE A 77 -20.76 0.13 -17.80
CA PHE A 77 -19.64 0.71 -17.08
C PHE A 77 -18.92 -0.37 -16.29
N ASN A 78 -17.63 -0.50 -16.45
CA ASN A 78 -16.79 -1.27 -15.56
C ASN A 78 -16.05 -0.29 -14.65
N LEU A 79 -16.59 -0.08 -13.46
CA LEU A 79 -15.99 0.72 -12.40
C LEU A 79 -14.92 -0.13 -11.72
N ILE A 80 -13.68 0.32 -11.75
CA ILE A 80 -12.55 -0.28 -11.01
C ILE A 80 -12.20 0.66 -9.87
N ASP A 81 -12.63 0.31 -8.66
CA ASP A 81 -12.31 1.06 -7.45
C ASP A 81 -10.89 0.76 -7.00
N THR A 82 -10.07 1.80 -6.76
CA THR A 82 -8.64 1.68 -6.50
C THR A 82 -8.27 2.22 -5.13
N PRO A 83 -7.22 1.68 -4.48
CA PRO A 83 -6.66 2.30 -3.29
C PRO A 83 -6.22 3.76 -3.53
N GLY A 84 -6.29 4.59 -2.49
CA GLY A 84 -5.84 5.99 -2.56
C GLY A 84 -4.46 6.22 -1.95
N HIS A 85 -3.88 5.25 -1.25
CA HIS A 85 -2.65 5.42 -0.46
C HIS A 85 -1.39 5.02 -1.24
N VAL A 86 -0.28 5.74 -0.98
CA VAL A 86 1.02 5.52 -1.64
C VAL A 86 1.54 4.09 -1.53
N ASP A 87 1.35 3.41 -0.42
CA ASP A 87 1.80 2.02 -0.22
C ASP A 87 1.18 1.06 -1.25
N PHE A 88 0.01 1.40 -1.81
CA PHE A 88 -0.74 0.61 -2.78
C PHE A 88 -0.62 1.12 -4.22
N THR A 89 0.37 1.97 -4.51
CA THR A 89 0.61 2.54 -5.86
C THR A 89 0.68 1.46 -6.94
N TYR A 90 1.23 0.30 -6.62
CA TYR A 90 1.30 -0.82 -7.55
C TYR A 90 -0.09 -1.37 -7.94
N GLU A 91 -1.02 -1.47 -6.99
CA GLU A 91 -2.40 -1.89 -7.25
C GLU A 91 -3.15 -0.86 -8.09
N VAL A 92 -2.93 0.44 -7.80
CA VAL A 92 -3.48 1.54 -8.60
C VAL A 92 -2.99 1.45 -10.04
N SER A 93 -1.69 1.31 -10.26
CA SER A 93 -1.10 1.21 -11.60
C SER A 93 -1.68 0.06 -12.43
N ARG A 94 -1.92 -1.10 -11.81
CA ARG A 94 -2.52 -2.26 -12.48
C ARG A 94 -3.99 -2.05 -12.84
N SER A 95 -4.73 -1.47 -11.92
CA SER A 95 -6.15 -1.15 -12.13
C SER A 95 -6.32 -0.12 -13.23
N LEU A 96 -5.48 0.91 -13.27
CA LEU A 96 -5.46 1.91 -14.35
C LEU A 96 -5.13 1.29 -15.71
N ALA A 97 -4.24 0.29 -15.77
CA ALA A 97 -3.94 -0.42 -17.02
C ALA A 97 -5.15 -1.19 -17.60
N ALA A 98 -6.19 -1.42 -16.81
CA ALA A 98 -7.43 -2.04 -17.25
C ALA A 98 -8.51 -1.02 -17.68
N CYS A 99 -8.22 0.29 -17.67
CA CYS A 99 -9.15 1.37 -17.95
C CYS A 99 -8.81 2.16 -19.21
N GLU A 100 -9.79 2.86 -19.76
CA GLU A 100 -9.66 3.91 -20.77
C GLU A 100 -9.77 5.30 -20.17
N GLY A 101 -10.32 5.43 -18.97
CA GLY A 101 -10.47 6.73 -18.30
C GLY A 101 -10.36 6.66 -16.79
N ALA A 102 -10.25 7.83 -16.18
CA ALA A 102 -10.22 8.00 -14.74
C ALA A 102 -11.06 9.20 -14.30
N VAL A 103 -11.81 9.06 -13.23
CA VAL A 103 -12.47 10.17 -12.55
C VAL A 103 -11.58 10.65 -11.42
N LEU A 104 -11.04 11.86 -11.54
CA LEU A 104 -10.18 12.47 -10.54
C LEU A 104 -11.04 13.26 -9.54
N VAL A 105 -11.18 12.72 -8.33
CA VAL A 105 -11.98 13.32 -7.27
C VAL A 105 -11.13 14.22 -6.39
N VAL A 106 -11.51 15.50 -6.30
CA VAL A 106 -10.87 16.50 -5.46
C VAL A 106 -11.90 17.09 -4.49
N ASP A 107 -11.54 17.19 -3.21
CA ASP A 107 -12.38 17.78 -2.18
C ASP A 107 -12.47 19.31 -2.35
N ALA A 108 -13.68 19.86 -2.43
CA ALA A 108 -13.93 21.30 -2.58
C ALA A 108 -13.38 22.15 -1.42
N THR A 109 -13.09 21.54 -0.27
CA THR A 109 -12.55 22.23 0.91
C THR A 109 -11.05 22.13 1.06
N GLN A 110 -10.48 20.96 0.72
CA GLN A 110 -9.04 20.67 0.88
C GLN A 110 -8.23 21.06 -0.37
N GLY A 111 -8.81 20.82 -1.57
CA GLY A 111 -8.12 21.10 -2.83
C GLY A 111 -7.17 19.95 -3.26
N VAL A 112 -6.14 20.31 -4.05
CA VAL A 112 -5.19 19.35 -4.60
C VAL A 112 -4.12 18.97 -3.58
N GLU A 113 -3.97 17.67 -3.31
CA GLU A 113 -2.98 17.11 -2.40
C GLU A 113 -1.95 16.21 -3.12
N ALA A 114 -0.87 15.77 -2.44
CA ALA A 114 0.23 15.03 -3.08
C ALA A 114 -0.23 13.75 -3.78
N GLN A 115 -1.11 12.98 -3.15
CA GLN A 115 -1.65 11.76 -3.76
C GLN A 115 -2.58 12.06 -4.94
N THR A 116 -3.27 13.21 -4.94
CA THR A 116 -4.06 13.68 -6.10
C THR A 116 -3.12 13.86 -7.29
N VAL A 117 -1.98 14.54 -7.09
CA VAL A 117 -0.98 14.75 -8.14
C VAL A 117 -0.38 13.44 -8.61
N ALA A 118 0.02 12.56 -7.69
CA ALA A 118 0.62 11.26 -8.02
C ALA A 118 -0.34 10.38 -8.82
N ASN A 119 -1.59 10.24 -8.35
CA ASN A 119 -2.61 9.43 -9.03
C ASN A 119 -2.98 10.00 -10.41
N ALA A 120 -3.10 11.33 -10.54
CA ALA A 120 -3.34 11.98 -11.82
C ALA A 120 -2.18 11.73 -12.80
N MET A 121 -0.93 11.85 -12.34
CA MET A 121 0.24 11.55 -13.17
C MET A 121 0.30 10.08 -13.60
N MET A 122 -0.08 9.13 -12.73
CA MET A 122 -0.16 7.72 -13.12
C MET A 122 -1.23 7.50 -14.20
N ALA A 123 -2.39 8.14 -14.09
CA ALA A 123 -3.45 8.07 -15.09
C ALA A 123 -3.00 8.68 -16.43
N MET A 124 -2.33 9.84 -16.40
CA MET A 124 -1.75 10.48 -17.60
C MET A 124 -0.68 9.59 -18.25
N ASN A 125 0.22 9.00 -17.46
CA ASN A 125 1.25 8.09 -17.97
C ASN A 125 0.66 6.79 -18.57
N ALA A 126 -0.52 6.39 -18.12
CA ALA A 126 -1.30 5.28 -18.68
C ALA A 126 -2.12 5.72 -19.92
N ASN A 127 -2.01 6.98 -20.38
CA ASN A 127 -2.79 7.59 -21.46
C ASN A 127 -4.30 7.49 -21.26
N LEU A 128 -4.77 7.64 -20.01
CA LEU A 128 -6.20 7.65 -19.71
C LEU A 128 -6.80 9.03 -19.92
N GLU A 129 -8.06 9.07 -20.35
CA GLU A 129 -8.85 10.28 -20.33
C GLU A 129 -9.27 10.60 -18.89
N ILE A 130 -9.02 11.83 -18.42
CA ILE A 130 -9.25 12.21 -17.02
C ILE A 130 -10.42 13.18 -16.94
N ILE A 131 -11.43 12.82 -16.15
CA ILE A 131 -12.58 13.67 -15.82
C ILE A 131 -12.35 14.27 -14.44
N PRO A 132 -12.06 15.59 -14.31
CA PRO A 132 -11.99 16.25 -13.02
C PRO A 132 -13.37 16.35 -12.37
N LEU A 133 -13.46 15.98 -11.08
CA LEU A 133 -14.68 16.09 -10.28
C LEU A 133 -14.34 16.74 -8.94
N ILE A 134 -15.05 17.82 -8.62
CA ILE A 134 -14.93 18.54 -7.35
C ILE A 134 -16.06 18.08 -6.43
N ASN A 135 -15.69 17.31 -5.40
CA ASN A 135 -16.63 16.68 -4.47
C ASN A 135 -16.86 17.52 -3.21
N LYS A 136 -17.88 17.16 -2.45
CA LYS A 136 -18.26 17.79 -1.17
C LYS A 136 -18.68 19.25 -1.29
N ILE A 137 -19.31 19.63 -2.40
CA ILE A 137 -19.84 20.99 -2.62
C ILE A 137 -20.95 21.38 -1.63
N ASP A 138 -21.52 20.41 -0.90
CA ASP A 138 -22.52 20.62 0.16
C ASP A 138 -21.93 21.19 1.45
N LEU A 139 -20.62 21.21 1.61
CA LEU A 139 -19.97 21.73 2.80
C LEU A 139 -19.90 23.26 2.78
N PRO A 140 -20.12 23.94 3.94
CA PRO A 140 -20.06 25.42 4.01
C PRO A 140 -18.71 26.04 3.66
N ALA A 141 -17.62 25.25 3.78
CA ALA A 141 -16.26 25.67 3.48
C ALA A 141 -15.82 25.33 2.04
N ALA A 142 -16.74 24.81 1.21
CA ALA A 142 -16.45 24.46 -0.18
C ALA A 142 -16.13 25.69 -1.01
N ASP A 143 -15.04 25.65 -1.76
CA ASP A 143 -14.61 26.69 -2.71
C ASP A 143 -14.21 26.05 -4.05
N PRO A 144 -15.21 25.71 -4.90
CA PRO A 144 -14.95 25.04 -6.17
C PRO A 144 -14.10 25.86 -7.13
N GLU A 145 -14.21 27.19 -7.15
CA GLU A 145 -13.45 28.05 -8.06
C GLU A 145 -11.96 28.04 -7.72
N ARG A 146 -11.62 28.07 -6.44
CA ARG A 146 -10.24 27.90 -5.98
C ARG A 146 -9.69 26.53 -6.41
N VAL A 147 -10.48 25.47 -6.22
CA VAL A 147 -10.04 24.10 -6.54
C VAL A 147 -9.88 23.89 -8.04
N ARG A 148 -10.72 24.51 -8.90
CA ARG A 148 -10.52 24.52 -10.36
C ARG A 148 -9.16 25.10 -10.73
N ALA A 149 -8.85 26.29 -10.20
CA ALA A 149 -7.53 26.91 -10.44
C ALA A 149 -6.38 26.04 -9.95
N GLU A 150 -6.50 25.38 -8.78
CA GLU A 150 -5.48 24.46 -8.27
C GLU A 150 -5.28 23.23 -9.17
N ILE A 151 -6.35 22.67 -9.75
CA ILE A 151 -6.27 21.54 -10.70
C ILE A 151 -5.53 21.98 -11.96
N GLU A 152 -5.85 23.14 -12.53
CA GLU A 152 -5.19 23.67 -13.72
C GLU A 152 -3.71 23.97 -13.46
N ASP A 153 -3.41 24.68 -12.38
CA ASP A 153 -2.05 25.09 -12.04
C ASP A 153 -1.15 23.91 -11.67
N SER A 154 -1.68 22.92 -10.92
CA SER A 154 -0.88 21.81 -10.39
C SER A 154 -0.78 20.61 -11.32
N LEU A 155 -1.81 20.37 -12.14
CA LEU A 155 -1.93 19.17 -12.97
C LEU A 155 -1.93 19.45 -14.46
N ALA A 156 -2.03 20.73 -14.86
CA ALA A 156 -2.22 21.15 -16.25
C ALA A 156 -3.43 20.46 -16.94
N LEU A 157 -4.45 20.09 -16.15
CA LEU A 157 -5.70 19.53 -16.64
C LEU A 157 -6.73 20.65 -16.78
N PRO A 158 -7.48 20.76 -17.92
CA PRO A 158 -8.59 21.69 -18.04
C PRO A 158 -9.63 21.41 -16.95
N ALA A 159 -9.99 22.42 -16.15
CA ALA A 159 -10.94 22.28 -15.06
C ALA A 159 -12.14 23.23 -15.13
N ASP A 160 -12.25 24.02 -16.22
CA ASP A 160 -13.42 24.90 -16.44
C ASP A 160 -14.75 24.10 -16.40
N ASP A 161 -14.75 22.92 -17.05
CA ASP A 161 -15.87 21.99 -17.12
C ASP A 161 -15.83 20.90 -16.01
N ALA A 162 -15.02 21.09 -14.95
CA ALA A 162 -14.96 20.14 -13.84
C ALA A 162 -16.34 19.95 -13.21
N ILE A 163 -16.73 18.68 -13.03
CA ILE A 163 -18.06 18.33 -12.50
C ILE A 163 -18.12 18.68 -11.02
N LEU A 164 -19.15 19.40 -10.63
CA LEU A 164 -19.43 19.75 -9.25
C LEU A 164 -20.36 18.72 -8.63
N ALA A 165 -19.90 17.98 -7.64
CA ALA A 165 -20.66 16.88 -7.07
C ALA A 165 -20.65 16.84 -5.53
N SER A 166 -21.65 16.14 -4.99
CA SER A 166 -21.65 15.73 -3.59
C SER A 166 -22.04 14.25 -3.50
N GLY A 167 -21.08 13.40 -3.19
CA GLY A 167 -21.34 12.00 -2.91
C GLY A 167 -22.35 11.80 -1.77
N LYS A 168 -22.42 12.72 -0.81
CA LYS A 168 -23.35 12.67 0.31
C LYS A 168 -24.80 12.94 -0.11
N THR A 169 -25.05 13.94 -0.95
CA THR A 169 -26.39 14.37 -1.34
C THR A 169 -26.86 13.78 -2.66
N GLY A 170 -25.93 13.26 -3.48
CA GLY A 170 -26.19 12.76 -4.83
C GLY A 170 -26.17 13.84 -5.92
N ALA A 171 -25.94 15.11 -5.57
CA ALA A 171 -25.87 16.20 -6.54
C ALA A 171 -24.72 15.98 -7.53
N GLY A 172 -24.94 16.24 -8.84
CA GLY A 172 -23.95 16.15 -9.91
C GLY A 172 -23.53 14.72 -10.32
N ILE A 173 -24.18 13.68 -9.78
CA ILE A 173 -23.82 12.29 -10.13
C ILE A 173 -24.35 11.91 -11.52
N GLU A 174 -25.54 12.37 -11.90
CA GLU A 174 -26.08 12.17 -13.26
C GLU A 174 -25.17 12.84 -14.30
N ASP A 175 -24.72 14.08 -14.03
CA ASP A 175 -23.77 14.80 -14.89
C ASP A 175 -22.44 14.03 -15.04
N LEU A 176 -21.98 13.40 -13.96
CA LEU A 176 -20.79 12.53 -14.01
C LEU A 176 -21.02 11.32 -14.92
N LEU A 177 -22.15 10.62 -14.78
CA LEU A 177 -22.44 9.43 -15.60
C LEU A 177 -22.55 9.77 -17.08
N GLU A 178 -23.19 10.88 -17.42
CA GLU A 178 -23.24 11.38 -18.80
C GLU A 178 -21.83 11.79 -19.31
N SER A 179 -21.05 12.48 -18.50
CA SER A 179 -19.68 12.83 -18.85
C SER A 179 -18.84 11.59 -19.11
N ILE A 180 -18.98 10.52 -18.34
CA ILE A 180 -18.31 9.23 -18.59
C ILE A 180 -18.67 8.67 -19.96
N VAL A 181 -19.94 8.74 -20.37
CA VAL A 181 -20.39 8.27 -21.69
C VAL A 181 -19.71 9.02 -22.82
N TYR A 182 -19.62 10.35 -22.74
CA TYR A 182 -19.17 11.21 -23.83
C TYR A 182 -17.65 11.41 -23.84
N THR A 183 -16.99 11.40 -22.69
CA THR A 183 -15.58 11.75 -22.56
C THR A 183 -14.68 10.52 -22.61
N ILE A 184 -15.05 9.44 -21.90
CA ILE A 184 -14.19 8.23 -21.89
C ILE A 184 -14.38 7.45 -23.18
N PRO A 185 -13.28 7.16 -23.92
CA PRO A 185 -13.38 6.43 -25.18
C PRO A 185 -13.83 4.99 -24.96
N ALA A 186 -14.44 4.42 -25.96
CA ALA A 186 -14.73 3.00 -26.00
C ALA A 186 -13.43 2.18 -26.10
N PRO A 187 -13.36 1.00 -25.48
CA PRO A 187 -12.19 0.12 -25.60
C PRO A 187 -11.97 -0.30 -27.06
N VAL A 188 -10.70 -0.31 -27.46
CA VAL A 188 -10.29 -0.70 -28.81
C VAL A 188 -9.62 -2.07 -28.76
N GLY A 189 -9.94 -2.94 -29.74
CA GLY A 189 -9.34 -4.25 -29.88
C GLY A 189 -9.93 -5.03 -31.06
N GLU A 190 -9.28 -6.11 -31.44
CA GLU A 190 -9.64 -6.94 -32.59
C GLU A 190 -10.39 -8.20 -32.13
N LYS A 191 -11.67 -8.31 -32.50
CA LYS A 191 -12.54 -9.42 -32.07
C LYS A 191 -12.08 -10.79 -32.61
N ASP A 192 -11.56 -10.83 -33.83
CA ASP A 192 -11.17 -12.06 -34.51
C ASP A 192 -9.68 -12.40 -34.32
N ALA A 193 -8.95 -11.61 -33.53
CA ALA A 193 -7.57 -11.88 -33.17
C ALA A 193 -7.45 -12.99 -32.11
N PRO A 194 -6.26 -13.59 -31.93
CA PRO A 194 -5.99 -14.45 -30.79
C PRO A 194 -6.27 -13.72 -29.47
N LEU A 195 -6.76 -14.45 -28.48
CA LEU A 195 -7.03 -13.91 -27.16
C LEU A 195 -5.80 -13.20 -26.57
N ARG A 196 -5.97 -11.96 -26.16
CA ARG A 196 -5.08 -11.23 -25.24
C ARG A 196 -5.91 -10.64 -24.12
N ALA A 197 -5.73 -11.13 -22.92
CA ALA A 197 -6.40 -10.61 -21.73
C ALA A 197 -5.36 -10.26 -20.66
N LEU A 198 -5.53 -9.11 -20.03
CA LEU A 198 -4.69 -8.63 -18.92
C LEU A 198 -5.26 -9.15 -17.61
N ILE A 199 -4.44 -9.78 -16.77
CA ILE A 199 -4.77 -10.07 -15.38
C ILE A 199 -4.42 -8.81 -14.56
N PHE A 200 -5.40 -8.08 -14.08
CA PHE A 200 -5.14 -6.88 -13.28
C PHE A 200 -5.26 -7.11 -11.77
N ASP A 201 -5.95 -8.18 -11.33
CA ASP A 201 -5.98 -8.64 -9.94
C ASP A 201 -6.28 -10.14 -9.88
N SER A 202 -6.09 -10.76 -8.71
CA SER A 202 -6.46 -12.14 -8.44
C SER A 202 -6.75 -12.38 -6.96
N TYR A 203 -7.52 -13.43 -6.66
CA TYR A 203 -7.72 -13.89 -5.30
C TYR A 203 -7.90 -15.42 -5.29
N PHE A 204 -7.65 -15.99 -4.13
CA PHE A 204 -7.80 -17.42 -3.92
C PHE A 204 -9.14 -17.75 -3.26
N ASP A 205 -9.88 -18.67 -3.86
CA ASP A 205 -11.10 -19.25 -3.31
C ASP A 205 -10.83 -20.71 -2.96
N ALA A 206 -11.14 -21.10 -1.73
CA ALA A 206 -10.82 -22.45 -1.22
C ALA A 206 -11.47 -23.59 -2.01
N TYR A 207 -12.58 -23.33 -2.72
CA TYR A 207 -13.32 -24.32 -3.50
C TYR A 207 -12.98 -24.26 -4.99
N ARG A 208 -12.82 -23.05 -5.53
CA ARG A 208 -12.62 -22.82 -6.98
C ARG A 208 -11.15 -22.63 -7.37
N GLY A 209 -10.25 -22.51 -6.38
CA GLY A 209 -8.84 -22.19 -6.61
C GLY A 209 -8.63 -20.71 -6.92
N VAL A 210 -7.65 -20.40 -7.78
CA VAL A 210 -7.35 -19.02 -8.14
C VAL A 210 -8.40 -18.45 -9.08
N VAL A 211 -8.98 -17.31 -8.69
CA VAL A 211 -9.90 -16.52 -9.50
C VAL A 211 -9.12 -15.28 -9.97
N ALA A 212 -8.95 -15.14 -11.27
CA ALA A 212 -8.29 -13.98 -11.87
C ALA A 212 -9.31 -12.94 -12.34
N LEU A 213 -9.07 -11.67 -12.03
CA LEU A 213 -9.79 -10.55 -12.60
C LEU A 213 -9.08 -10.14 -13.90
N VAL A 214 -9.84 -10.13 -15.00
CA VAL A 214 -9.28 -9.95 -16.32
C VAL A 214 -9.98 -8.87 -17.12
N ARG A 215 -9.21 -8.18 -17.97
CA ARG A 215 -9.71 -7.33 -19.04
C ARG A 215 -9.36 -7.97 -20.38
N ILE A 216 -10.34 -8.14 -21.24
CA ILE A 216 -10.14 -8.64 -22.61
C ILE A 216 -9.68 -7.46 -23.49
N VAL A 217 -8.48 -7.59 -24.08
CA VAL A 217 -7.95 -6.60 -25.03
C VAL A 217 -8.29 -7.01 -26.44
N ASP A 218 -7.96 -8.24 -26.84
CA ASP A 218 -8.31 -8.80 -28.15
C ASP A 218 -8.92 -10.18 -28.02
N GLY A 219 -9.66 -10.57 -29.05
CA GLY A 219 -10.29 -11.87 -29.12
C GLY A 219 -11.47 -12.04 -28.16
N SER A 220 -11.67 -13.24 -27.67
CA SER A 220 -12.68 -13.54 -26.66
C SER A 220 -12.26 -14.69 -25.77
N LEU A 221 -12.81 -14.70 -24.54
CA LEU A 221 -12.62 -15.71 -23.52
C LEU A 221 -13.92 -16.48 -23.30
N LYS A 222 -13.89 -17.82 -23.44
CA LYS A 222 -15.07 -18.67 -23.33
C LYS A 222 -14.90 -19.78 -22.30
N LYS A 223 -15.97 -20.17 -21.66
CA LYS A 223 -16.00 -21.39 -20.85
C LYS A 223 -15.57 -22.60 -21.68
N GLY A 224 -14.71 -23.45 -21.13
CA GLY A 224 -14.18 -24.66 -21.79
C GLY A 224 -13.00 -24.38 -22.74
N GLN A 225 -12.52 -23.15 -22.85
CA GLN A 225 -11.35 -22.78 -23.66
C GLN A 225 -10.06 -23.15 -22.94
N GLU A 226 -9.07 -23.70 -23.66
CA GLU A 226 -7.71 -23.86 -23.15
C GLU A 226 -6.93 -22.57 -23.33
N ILE A 227 -6.40 -22.07 -22.23
CA ILE A 227 -5.65 -20.81 -22.16
C ILE A 227 -4.24 -21.06 -21.63
N ARG A 228 -3.36 -20.08 -21.86
CA ARG A 228 -1.98 -20.09 -21.37
C ARG A 228 -1.66 -18.72 -20.75
N MET A 229 -1.13 -18.73 -19.53
CA MET A 229 -0.49 -17.59 -18.88
C MET A 229 0.91 -17.40 -19.49
N MET A 230 1.21 -16.20 -20.00
CA MET A 230 2.45 -16.00 -20.78
C MET A 230 3.70 -15.93 -19.91
N ALA A 231 3.63 -15.30 -18.73
CA ALA A 231 4.79 -15.15 -17.84
C ALA A 231 5.19 -16.44 -17.14
N THR A 232 4.21 -17.25 -16.71
CA THR A 232 4.46 -18.54 -16.03
C THR A 232 4.48 -19.73 -16.96
N ASN A 233 4.06 -19.54 -18.22
CA ASN A 233 3.85 -20.58 -19.22
C ASN A 233 2.91 -21.71 -18.75
N THR A 234 2.03 -21.41 -17.79
CA THR A 234 1.04 -22.35 -17.26
C THR A 234 -0.17 -22.42 -18.19
N THR A 235 -0.61 -23.63 -18.51
CA THR A 235 -1.84 -23.86 -19.27
C THR A 235 -2.97 -24.27 -18.34
N ALA A 236 -4.18 -23.81 -18.62
CA ALA A 236 -5.36 -24.13 -17.83
C ALA A 236 -6.62 -24.18 -18.70
N LEU A 237 -7.64 -24.86 -18.19
CA LEU A 237 -8.97 -24.85 -18.78
C LEU A 237 -9.81 -23.78 -18.11
N VAL A 238 -10.57 -23.00 -18.88
CA VAL A 238 -11.55 -22.04 -18.34
C VAL A 238 -12.75 -22.84 -17.80
N GLU A 239 -12.82 -22.98 -16.49
CA GLU A 239 -13.96 -23.68 -15.85
C GLU A 239 -15.19 -22.76 -15.80
N GLU A 240 -14.99 -21.48 -15.51
CA GLU A 240 -16.02 -20.47 -15.46
C GLU A 240 -15.45 -19.10 -15.85
N ALA A 241 -16.25 -18.31 -16.54
CA ALA A 241 -16.01 -16.89 -16.78
C ALA A 241 -17.27 -16.11 -16.43
N GLY A 242 -17.12 -14.88 -15.95
CA GLY A 242 -18.26 -14.07 -15.55
C GLY A 242 -17.92 -12.61 -15.33
N VAL A 243 -18.92 -11.87 -14.89
CA VAL A 243 -18.83 -10.44 -14.55
C VAL A 243 -19.24 -10.23 -13.10
N ARG A 244 -18.78 -9.17 -12.48
CA ARG A 244 -19.18 -8.80 -11.12
C ARG A 244 -20.20 -7.69 -11.17
N LYS A 245 -21.44 -8.00 -10.76
CA LYS A 245 -22.52 -7.03 -10.54
C LYS A 245 -22.90 -7.12 -9.06
N PRO A 246 -22.30 -6.35 -8.22
CA PRO A 246 -21.72 -6.59 -6.88
C PRO A 246 -21.44 -8.07 -6.56
N THR A 247 -22.30 -8.98 -6.99
CA THR A 247 -22.05 -10.43 -6.92
C THR A 247 -21.55 -10.94 -8.28
N GLU A 248 -20.91 -12.10 -8.27
CA GLU A 248 -20.44 -12.77 -9.47
C GLU A 248 -21.61 -13.34 -10.26
N VAL A 249 -21.63 -13.04 -11.56
CA VAL A 249 -22.62 -13.53 -12.51
C VAL A 249 -21.91 -14.25 -13.65
N PRO A 250 -22.04 -15.58 -13.76
CA PRO A 250 -21.42 -16.33 -14.85
C PRO A 250 -21.96 -15.91 -16.22
N VAL A 251 -21.07 -15.87 -17.22
CA VAL A 251 -21.39 -15.62 -18.62
C VAL A 251 -20.71 -16.68 -19.51
N ASP A 252 -21.26 -16.92 -20.69
CA ASP A 252 -20.69 -17.91 -21.63
C ASP A 252 -19.40 -17.40 -22.29
N GLU A 253 -19.29 -16.08 -22.49
CA GLU A 253 -18.21 -15.47 -23.24
C GLU A 253 -17.99 -14.02 -22.78
N LEU A 254 -16.73 -13.62 -22.66
CA LEU A 254 -16.28 -12.24 -22.51
C LEU A 254 -15.59 -11.79 -23.79
N GLY A 255 -15.97 -10.64 -24.33
CA GLY A 255 -15.45 -10.07 -25.57
C GLY A 255 -14.50 -8.90 -25.34
N VAL A 256 -14.05 -8.28 -26.43
CA VAL A 256 -13.17 -7.11 -26.42
C VAL A 256 -13.70 -6.01 -25.51
N GLY A 257 -12.84 -5.47 -24.65
CA GLY A 257 -13.16 -4.39 -23.73
C GLY A 257 -13.89 -4.83 -22.47
N GLU A 258 -14.40 -6.04 -22.39
CA GLU A 258 -15.10 -6.50 -21.19
C GLU A 258 -14.13 -6.79 -20.05
N VAL A 259 -14.54 -6.37 -18.86
CA VAL A 259 -13.90 -6.69 -17.57
C VAL A 259 -14.72 -7.74 -16.88
N GLY A 260 -14.06 -8.79 -16.39
CA GLY A 260 -14.72 -9.89 -15.71
C GLY A 260 -13.78 -10.73 -14.87
N TYR A 261 -14.27 -11.87 -14.42
CA TYR A 261 -13.49 -12.84 -13.67
C TYR A 261 -13.36 -14.17 -14.44
N LEU A 262 -12.32 -14.90 -14.10
CA LEU A 262 -11.95 -16.18 -14.69
C LEU A 262 -11.60 -17.19 -13.60
N VAL A 263 -12.20 -18.37 -13.62
CA VAL A 263 -11.89 -19.51 -12.77
C VAL A 263 -11.19 -20.59 -13.60
N THR A 264 -10.04 -21.04 -13.15
CA THR A 264 -9.20 -22.01 -13.87
C THR A 264 -9.01 -23.32 -13.11
N GLY A 265 -9.48 -23.42 -11.86
CA GLY A 265 -9.23 -24.58 -11.00
C GLY A 265 -7.76 -24.72 -10.53
N LEU A 266 -6.87 -23.82 -10.93
CA LEU A 266 -5.49 -23.78 -10.44
C LEU A 266 -5.47 -23.49 -8.93
N LYS A 267 -4.69 -24.25 -8.18
CA LYS A 267 -4.64 -24.12 -6.72
C LYS A 267 -3.43 -23.34 -6.21
N ASP A 268 -2.47 -23.11 -7.07
CA ASP A 268 -1.25 -22.39 -6.74
C ASP A 268 -1.29 -20.97 -7.35
N PRO A 269 -1.42 -19.90 -6.54
CA PRO A 269 -1.43 -18.52 -7.02
C PRO A 269 -0.17 -18.11 -7.76
N ALA A 270 0.98 -18.73 -7.47
CA ALA A 270 2.23 -18.44 -8.17
C ALA A 270 2.14 -18.75 -9.69
N GLN A 271 1.16 -19.55 -10.10
CA GLN A 271 0.90 -19.88 -11.51
C GLN A 271 0.08 -18.80 -12.23
N VAL A 272 -0.61 -17.92 -11.48
CA VAL A 272 -1.47 -16.85 -12.02
C VAL A 272 -0.96 -15.51 -11.49
N LYS A 273 0.02 -14.94 -12.16
CA LYS A 273 0.63 -13.69 -11.73
C LYS A 273 -0.18 -12.48 -12.20
N VAL A 274 -0.39 -11.54 -11.31
CA VAL A 274 -1.03 -10.26 -11.65
C VAL A 274 -0.11 -9.43 -12.56
N GLY A 275 -0.69 -8.82 -13.59
CA GLY A 275 0.05 -8.15 -14.67
C GLY A 275 0.41 -9.07 -15.83
N ASP A 276 0.18 -10.39 -15.71
CA ASP A 276 0.43 -11.35 -16.79
C ASP A 276 -0.64 -11.26 -17.90
N THR A 277 -0.28 -11.77 -19.06
CA THR A 277 -1.15 -11.87 -20.23
C THR A 277 -1.67 -13.29 -20.41
N ILE A 278 -2.98 -13.42 -20.55
CA ILE A 278 -3.64 -14.67 -20.92
C ILE A 278 -3.80 -14.71 -22.44
N THR A 279 -3.45 -15.85 -23.03
CA THR A 279 -3.66 -16.12 -24.46
C THR A 279 -4.19 -17.55 -24.68
N ASN A 280 -4.53 -17.88 -25.93
CA ASN A 280 -4.91 -19.24 -26.30
C ASN A 280 -3.73 -20.21 -26.09
N ALA A 281 -3.98 -21.40 -25.59
CA ALA A 281 -2.95 -22.44 -25.41
C ALA A 281 -2.33 -22.84 -26.76
N THR A 282 -3.15 -22.87 -27.81
CA THR A 282 -2.73 -23.18 -29.19
C THR A 282 -3.06 -21.99 -30.09
N GLY A 283 -2.10 -21.53 -30.90
CA GLY A 283 -2.29 -20.38 -31.80
C GLY A 283 -2.48 -19.05 -31.07
N GLY A 284 -1.97 -18.94 -29.85
CA GLY A 284 -2.03 -17.71 -29.04
C GLY A 284 -1.09 -16.60 -29.55
N CYS A 285 -1.22 -15.42 -28.96
CA CYS A 285 -0.36 -14.28 -29.25
C CYS A 285 1.09 -14.55 -28.80
N THR A 286 2.03 -13.86 -29.44
CA THR A 286 3.48 -13.96 -29.15
C THR A 286 3.98 -12.83 -28.28
N GLU A 287 3.28 -11.70 -28.24
CA GLU A 287 3.67 -10.50 -27.50
C GLU A 287 2.77 -10.30 -26.30
N PRO A 288 3.32 -10.25 -25.07
CA PRO A 288 2.54 -9.97 -23.87
C PRO A 288 2.08 -8.50 -23.85
N LEU A 289 1.02 -8.25 -23.12
CA LEU A 289 0.58 -6.88 -22.78
C LEU A 289 1.61 -6.22 -21.84
N PRO A 290 1.82 -4.92 -21.96
CA PRO A 290 2.68 -4.19 -21.02
C PRO A 290 2.06 -4.18 -19.60
N GLY A 291 2.91 -4.15 -18.58
CA GLY A 291 2.43 -3.95 -17.20
C GLY A 291 2.87 -5.00 -16.18
N TYR A 292 3.48 -6.12 -16.63
CA TYR A 292 4.04 -7.08 -15.68
C TYR A 292 5.30 -6.52 -15.00
N ARG A 293 5.26 -6.42 -13.67
CA ARG A 293 6.43 -6.11 -12.83
C ARG A 293 6.35 -6.93 -11.56
N ASP A 294 7.47 -7.51 -11.14
CA ASP A 294 7.56 -8.12 -9.81
C ASP A 294 7.62 -7.00 -8.76
N VAL A 295 6.77 -7.12 -7.76
CA VAL A 295 6.73 -6.19 -6.61
C VAL A 295 7.73 -6.65 -5.58
N LYS A 296 8.58 -5.74 -5.11
CA LYS A 296 9.52 -6.02 -4.03
C LYS A 296 9.07 -5.31 -2.76
N PRO A 297 9.04 -6.02 -1.62
CA PRO A 297 8.82 -5.37 -0.34
C PRO A 297 9.92 -4.37 -0.03
N MET A 298 9.56 -3.31 0.68
CA MET A 298 10.49 -2.25 1.08
C MET A 298 10.68 -2.18 2.60
N VAL A 299 9.69 -2.66 3.35
CA VAL A 299 9.68 -2.62 4.82
C VAL A 299 9.60 -4.05 5.35
N TYR A 300 10.42 -4.37 6.32
CA TYR A 300 10.49 -5.70 6.93
C TYR A 300 10.29 -5.63 8.43
N THR A 301 9.53 -6.56 9.00
CA THR A 301 9.35 -6.69 10.45
C THR A 301 9.31 -8.15 10.86
N GLY A 302 9.79 -8.47 12.05
CA GLY A 302 9.59 -9.79 12.65
C GLY A 302 8.22 -9.84 13.32
N LEU A 303 7.42 -10.83 12.97
CA LEU A 303 6.15 -11.13 13.63
C LEU A 303 6.31 -12.39 14.47
N PHE A 304 6.06 -12.27 15.77
CA PHE A 304 6.20 -13.36 16.73
C PHE A 304 4.89 -13.56 17.49
N PRO A 305 4.38 -14.78 17.59
CA PRO A 305 3.23 -15.03 18.45
C PRO A 305 3.61 -14.86 19.92
N ILE A 306 2.69 -14.35 20.75
CA ILE A 306 2.89 -14.21 22.20
C ILE A 306 2.98 -15.61 22.82
N ASP A 307 2.10 -16.52 22.39
CA ASP A 307 2.12 -17.92 22.81
C ASP A 307 2.82 -18.77 21.75
N GLY A 308 3.82 -19.54 22.16
CA GLY A 308 4.60 -20.40 21.25
C GLY A 308 3.77 -21.45 20.49
N ASP A 309 2.62 -21.85 21.04
CA ASP A 309 1.69 -22.79 20.40
C ASP A 309 0.98 -22.18 19.17
N GLN A 310 1.01 -20.86 19.01
CA GLN A 310 0.45 -20.15 17.86
C GLN A 310 1.41 -20.03 16.67
N TYR A 311 2.59 -20.64 16.68
CA TYR A 311 3.54 -20.58 15.57
C TYR A 311 2.99 -21.23 14.29
N GLU A 312 2.45 -22.45 14.36
CA GLU A 312 1.85 -23.11 13.19
C GLU A 312 0.57 -22.39 12.70
N PRO A 313 -0.35 -21.94 13.59
CA PRO A 313 -1.46 -21.07 13.18
C PRO A 313 -1.01 -19.79 12.48
N LEU A 314 0.06 -19.13 12.94
CA LEU A 314 0.61 -17.93 12.28
C LEU A 314 1.15 -18.26 10.89
N LYS A 315 1.85 -19.38 10.73
CA LYS A 315 2.32 -19.85 9.42
C LYS A 315 1.18 -20.05 8.44
N ASP A 316 0.15 -20.79 8.87
CA ASP A 316 -1.03 -21.07 8.04
C ASP A 316 -1.78 -19.77 7.66
N ALA A 317 -1.83 -18.80 8.58
CA ALA A 317 -2.45 -17.51 8.33
C ALA A 317 -1.64 -16.69 7.31
N LEU A 318 -0.31 -16.63 7.44
CA LEU A 318 0.57 -15.95 6.48
C LEU A 318 0.49 -16.61 5.09
N GLU A 319 0.45 -17.94 5.03
CA GLU A 319 0.26 -18.68 3.78
C GLU A 319 -1.06 -18.28 3.10
N LYS A 320 -2.17 -18.26 3.84
CA LYS A 320 -3.49 -17.86 3.31
C LYS A 320 -3.52 -16.40 2.86
N LEU A 321 -2.89 -15.49 3.60
CA LEU A 321 -2.84 -14.07 3.21
C LEU A 321 -1.99 -13.87 1.96
N SER A 322 -0.85 -14.55 1.85
CA SER A 322 0.04 -14.44 0.67
C SER A 322 -0.59 -14.95 -0.61
N LEU A 323 -1.59 -15.86 -0.53
CA LEU A 323 -2.38 -16.29 -1.69
C LEU A 323 -3.16 -15.12 -2.35
N ASN A 324 -3.54 -14.11 -1.53
CA ASN A 324 -4.33 -12.97 -1.97
C ASN A 324 -3.52 -11.68 -2.07
N ASP A 325 -2.26 -11.72 -1.64
CA ASP A 325 -1.37 -10.57 -1.62
C ASP A 325 0.04 -10.97 -2.10
N PRO A 326 0.32 -10.83 -3.39
CA PRO A 326 1.60 -11.23 -3.97
C PRO A 326 2.79 -10.38 -3.50
N ALA A 327 2.53 -9.26 -2.83
CA ALA A 327 3.57 -8.42 -2.24
C ALA A 327 4.01 -8.89 -0.85
N LEU A 328 3.20 -9.74 -0.21
CA LEU A 328 3.49 -10.30 1.10
C LEU A 328 4.49 -11.46 0.97
N ILE A 329 5.72 -11.24 1.41
CA ILE A 329 6.72 -12.29 1.50
C ILE A 329 7.06 -12.56 2.96
N TYR A 330 7.35 -13.81 3.30
CA TYR A 330 7.72 -14.18 4.65
C TYR A 330 8.72 -15.34 4.68
N GLU A 331 9.58 -15.32 5.67
CA GLU A 331 10.57 -16.36 5.95
C GLU A 331 10.63 -16.65 7.44
N PRO A 332 10.94 -17.89 7.85
CA PRO A 332 11.07 -18.23 9.26
C PRO A 332 12.16 -17.40 9.93
N GLU A 333 11.90 -16.89 11.12
CA GLU A 333 12.86 -16.17 11.94
C GLU A 333 12.85 -16.71 13.37
N THR A 334 14.02 -16.73 14.00
CA THR A 334 14.19 -17.16 15.40
C THR A 334 14.80 -16.04 16.20
N SER A 335 14.15 -15.66 17.30
CA SER A 335 14.68 -14.71 18.27
C SER A 335 14.96 -15.42 19.59
N HIS A 336 16.11 -15.15 20.20
CA HIS A 336 16.41 -15.66 21.55
C HIS A 336 15.47 -15.11 22.61
N ALA A 337 14.91 -13.93 22.39
CA ALA A 337 14.02 -13.27 23.33
C ALA A 337 12.53 -13.62 23.09
N LEU A 338 12.12 -13.78 21.83
CA LEU A 338 10.71 -13.93 21.44
C LEU A 338 10.36 -15.35 20.94
N GLY A 339 11.35 -16.23 20.74
CA GLY A 339 11.14 -17.57 20.23
C GLY A 339 11.05 -17.64 18.71
N PHE A 340 10.17 -18.50 18.20
CA PHE A 340 9.98 -18.72 16.77
C PHE A 340 8.91 -17.76 16.21
N GLY A 341 9.17 -17.21 15.03
CA GLY A 341 8.29 -16.30 14.32
C GLY A 341 8.64 -16.23 12.85
N PHE A 342 8.23 -15.16 12.20
CA PHE A 342 8.51 -14.93 10.79
C PHE A 342 9.00 -13.52 10.55
N ARG A 343 10.03 -13.37 9.68
CA ARG A 343 10.40 -12.11 9.06
C ARG A 343 9.47 -11.89 7.89
N VAL A 344 8.73 -10.79 7.91
CA VAL A 344 7.70 -10.50 6.91
C VAL A 344 8.05 -9.20 6.21
N GLY A 345 7.97 -9.22 4.86
CA GLY A 345 8.19 -8.06 4.00
C GLY A 345 6.88 -7.46 3.53
N PHE A 346 6.82 -6.12 3.49
CA PHE A 346 5.64 -5.31 3.19
C PHE A 346 5.99 -4.20 2.20
N LEU A 347 5.00 -3.70 1.46
CA LEU A 347 5.16 -2.56 0.55
C LEU A 347 5.52 -1.27 1.31
N GLY A 348 4.86 -1.05 2.46
CA GLY A 348 5.04 0.12 3.30
C GLY A 348 4.47 -0.09 4.69
N LEU A 349 4.38 0.99 5.47
CA LEU A 349 3.90 0.91 6.86
C LEU A 349 2.42 0.60 6.97
N LEU A 350 1.59 1.25 6.15
CA LEU A 350 0.14 0.99 6.19
C LEU A 350 -0.15 -0.45 5.79
N HIS A 351 0.56 -0.97 4.78
CA HIS A 351 0.45 -2.39 4.40
C HIS A 351 0.81 -3.31 5.57
N MET A 352 1.89 -3.02 6.30
CA MET A 352 2.29 -3.77 7.50
C MET A 352 1.21 -3.74 8.59
N GLU A 353 0.65 -2.57 8.88
CA GLU A 353 -0.41 -2.42 9.88
C GLU A 353 -1.67 -3.18 9.51
N VAL A 354 -2.08 -3.09 8.24
CA VAL A 354 -3.25 -3.81 7.71
C VAL A 354 -3.07 -5.32 7.84
N ILE A 355 -1.94 -5.87 7.39
CA ILE A 355 -1.67 -7.31 7.47
C ILE A 355 -1.62 -7.78 8.93
N LYS A 356 -0.95 -7.02 9.82
CA LYS A 356 -0.92 -7.35 11.24
C LYS A 356 -2.33 -7.37 11.85
N GLU A 357 -3.14 -6.36 11.58
CA GLU A 357 -4.51 -6.27 12.10
C GLU A 357 -5.40 -7.38 11.54
N ARG A 358 -5.22 -7.78 10.27
CA ARG A 358 -5.89 -8.93 9.68
C ARG A 358 -5.50 -10.24 10.36
N LEU A 359 -4.20 -10.45 10.63
CA LEU A 359 -3.72 -11.62 11.37
C LEU A 359 -4.35 -11.69 12.78
N GLU A 360 -4.45 -10.56 13.47
CA GLU A 360 -5.04 -10.49 14.81
C GLU A 360 -6.56 -10.72 14.78
N ARG A 361 -7.30 -10.13 13.83
CA ARG A 361 -8.79 -10.17 13.81
C ARG A 361 -9.35 -11.38 13.06
N GLU A 362 -8.81 -11.73 11.90
CA GLU A 362 -9.35 -12.80 11.06
C GLU A 362 -8.89 -14.20 11.53
N PHE A 363 -7.70 -14.27 12.18
CA PHE A 363 -7.10 -15.54 12.60
C PHE A 363 -6.94 -15.69 14.11
N ASP A 364 -7.41 -14.72 14.89
CA ASP A 364 -7.38 -14.71 16.37
C ASP A 364 -5.97 -14.95 16.92
N LEU A 365 -4.98 -14.23 16.38
CA LEU A 365 -3.58 -14.33 16.75
C LEU A 365 -3.15 -13.14 17.59
N ASP A 366 -2.46 -13.40 18.70
CA ASP A 366 -1.82 -12.38 19.52
C ASP A 366 -0.35 -12.23 19.10
N LEU A 367 0.00 -11.08 18.47
CA LEU A 367 1.28 -10.91 17.81
C LEU A 367 2.14 -9.79 18.42
N LEU A 368 3.42 -10.07 18.57
CA LEU A 368 4.47 -9.07 18.79
C LEU A 368 5.16 -8.76 17.48
N ALA A 369 5.17 -7.48 17.10
CA ALA A 369 5.94 -6.97 15.97
C ALA A 369 7.24 -6.34 16.45
N THR A 370 8.37 -6.70 15.83
CA THR A 370 9.62 -5.98 16.04
C THR A 370 9.58 -4.62 15.35
N ALA A 371 10.53 -3.74 15.67
CA ALA A 371 10.62 -2.47 14.97
C ALA A 371 10.83 -2.70 13.46
N PRO A 372 10.13 -1.95 12.59
CA PRO A 372 10.30 -2.08 11.15
C PRO A 372 11.73 -1.72 10.73
N SER A 373 12.25 -2.45 9.77
CA SER A 373 13.55 -2.24 9.13
C SER A 373 13.37 -2.17 7.62
N VAL A 374 14.42 -1.76 6.92
CA VAL A 374 14.49 -1.77 5.46
C VAL A 374 15.48 -2.82 4.99
N GLU A 375 15.49 -3.13 3.71
CA GLU A 375 16.55 -3.93 3.12
C GLU A 375 17.83 -3.10 3.02
N TYR A 376 18.94 -3.64 3.53
CA TYR A 376 20.26 -3.05 3.40
C TYR A 376 21.13 -3.93 2.52
N HIS A 377 21.96 -3.31 1.68
CA HIS A 377 22.99 -4.02 0.93
C HIS A 377 24.34 -3.90 1.67
N VAL A 378 24.81 -5.00 2.19
CA VAL A 378 26.11 -5.06 2.88
C VAL A 378 27.14 -5.63 1.95
N PHE A 379 28.15 -4.85 1.61
CA PHE A 379 29.29 -5.27 0.82
C PHE A 379 30.41 -5.69 1.73
N LYS A 380 30.81 -6.96 1.62
CA LYS A 380 31.92 -7.50 2.40
C LYS A 380 33.26 -7.21 1.73
N SER A 381 34.32 -7.18 2.51
CA SER A 381 35.70 -6.96 2.04
C SER A 381 36.19 -8.01 1.02
N ASN A 382 35.50 -9.16 0.93
CA ASN A 382 35.79 -10.20 -0.06
C ASN A 382 35.06 -9.98 -1.42
N GLY A 383 34.26 -8.89 -1.54
CA GLY A 383 33.48 -8.55 -2.73
C GLY A 383 32.10 -9.20 -2.79
N GLU A 384 31.69 -9.94 -1.78
CA GLU A 384 30.34 -10.52 -1.67
C GLU A 384 29.34 -9.44 -1.24
N MET A 385 28.18 -9.36 -1.89
CA MET A 385 27.06 -8.51 -1.50
C MET A 385 26.01 -9.38 -0.80
N LEU A 386 25.59 -8.95 0.39
CA LEU A 386 24.56 -9.57 1.20
C LEU A 386 23.38 -8.63 1.33
N SER A 387 22.17 -9.08 0.95
CA SER A 387 20.92 -8.40 1.27
C SER A 387 20.56 -8.70 2.72
N LEU A 388 20.36 -7.67 3.51
CA LEU A 388 20.12 -7.76 4.96
C LEU A 388 18.76 -7.19 5.31
N HIS A 389 17.88 -8.02 5.84
CA HIS A 389 16.53 -7.64 6.28
C HIS A 389 16.42 -7.56 7.81
N SER A 390 17.31 -8.23 8.53
CA SER A 390 17.34 -8.28 9.99
C SER A 390 18.66 -7.76 10.57
N PRO A 391 18.63 -6.97 11.65
CA PRO A 391 19.87 -6.57 12.35
C PRO A 391 20.66 -7.75 12.89
N GLN A 392 20.03 -8.93 13.08
CA GLN A 392 20.69 -10.12 13.62
C GLN A 392 21.73 -10.70 12.64
N ASP A 393 21.44 -10.61 11.34
CA ASP A 393 22.27 -11.19 10.28
C ASP A 393 23.45 -10.29 9.88
N MET A 394 23.64 -9.15 10.58
CA MET A 394 24.69 -8.20 10.26
C MET A 394 26.07 -8.82 10.54
N PRO A 395 26.97 -8.88 9.52
CA PRO A 395 28.31 -9.40 9.69
C PRO A 395 29.14 -8.57 10.69
N ASP A 396 30.26 -9.13 11.14
CA ASP A 396 31.20 -8.38 11.97
C ASP A 396 31.76 -7.16 11.24
N ALA A 397 31.91 -6.05 11.97
CA ALA A 397 32.32 -4.77 11.39
C ALA A 397 33.67 -4.85 10.63
N SER A 398 34.53 -5.83 10.96
CA SER A 398 35.80 -6.08 10.28
C SER A 398 35.66 -6.73 8.89
N GLU A 399 34.52 -7.36 8.62
CA GLU A 399 34.20 -7.99 7.33
C GLU A 399 33.51 -7.05 6.36
N ILE A 400 32.97 -5.92 6.85
CA ILE A 400 32.18 -4.98 6.07
C ILE A 400 33.10 -3.95 5.41
N ASP A 401 32.98 -3.81 4.09
CA ASP A 401 33.59 -2.72 3.33
C ASP A 401 32.72 -1.46 3.39
N HIS A 402 31.47 -1.56 2.95
CA HIS A 402 30.48 -0.50 3.06
C HIS A 402 29.05 -1.07 3.12
N ILE A 403 28.11 -0.22 3.51
CA ILE A 403 26.67 -0.55 3.57
C ILE A 403 25.91 0.49 2.78
N GLU A 404 24.96 0.01 1.98
CA GLU A 404 24.01 0.86 1.26
C GLU A 404 22.62 0.72 1.87
N GLU A 405 21.89 1.83 1.89
CA GLU A 405 20.49 1.89 2.30
C GLU A 405 19.62 2.49 1.18
N PRO A 406 18.33 2.09 1.10
CA PRO A 406 17.42 2.62 0.09
C PRO A 406 17.07 4.08 0.38
N TYR A 407 17.18 4.91 -0.66
CA TYR A 407 16.75 6.30 -0.68
C TYR A 407 15.48 6.45 -1.50
N LEU A 408 14.64 7.37 -1.08
CA LEU A 408 13.38 7.72 -1.71
C LEU A 408 13.42 9.14 -2.23
N LYS A 409 12.75 9.40 -3.35
CA LYS A 409 12.31 10.73 -3.77
C LYS A 409 10.97 11.03 -3.12
N ALA A 410 10.97 11.89 -2.12
CA ALA A 410 9.79 12.32 -1.40
C ALA A 410 9.29 13.66 -1.93
N LYS A 411 8.01 13.71 -2.30
CA LYS A 411 7.28 14.89 -2.72
C LYS A 411 6.35 15.31 -1.59
N ILE A 412 6.53 16.51 -1.07
CA ILE A 412 5.73 17.04 0.04
C ILE A 412 5.00 18.29 -0.45
N LEU A 413 3.67 18.25 -0.40
CA LEU A 413 2.83 19.42 -0.66
C LEU A 413 2.39 20.05 0.65
N ILE A 414 2.58 21.36 0.78
CA ILE A 414 2.29 22.13 1.99
C ILE A 414 1.89 23.57 1.65
N PRO A 415 1.13 24.24 2.54
CA PRO A 415 1.01 25.69 2.49
C PRO A 415 2.35 26.39 2.78
N PRO A 416 2.61 27.58 2.19
CA PRO A 416 3.88 28.30 2.34
C PRO A 416 4.31 28.56 3.79
N ASP A 417 3.35 28.73 4.70
CA ASP A 417 3.60 29.00 6.12
C ASP A 417 4.36 27.87 6.84
N TYR A 418 4.30 26.65 6.32
CA TYR A 418 4.91 25.47 6.94
C TYR A 418 6.26 25.06 6.32
N VAL A 419 6.75 25.77 5.29
CA VAL A 419 8.02 25.45 4.61
C VAL A 419 9.17 25.31 5.60
N GLY A 420 9.35 26.26 6.51
CA GLY A 420 10.42 26.22 7.52
C GLY A 420 10.33 25.00 8.44
N ALA A 421 9.12 24.66 8.91
CA ALA A 421 8.92 23.52 9.81
C ALA A 421 9.21 22.18 9.13
N VAL A 422 8.89 22.06 7.84
CA VAL A 422 9.16 20.85 7.03
C VAL A 422 10.65 20.76 6.68
N MET A 423 11.31 21.89 6.35
CA MET A 423 12.76 21.95 6.15
C MET A 423 13.50 21.42 7.37
N ASP A 424 13.19 21.94 8.57
CA ASP A 424 13.83 21.53 9.83
C ASP A 424 13.61 20.04 10.12
N LEU A 425 12.38 19.54 9.91
CA LEU A 425 12.06 18.15 10.13
C LEU A 425 12.85 17.23 9.19
N THR A 426 12.84 17.53 7.89
CA THR A 426 13.41 16.65 6.86
C THR A 426 14.94 16.65 6.92
N VAL A 427 15.57 17.79 7.16
CA VAL A 427 17.03 17.86 7.40
C VAL A 427 17.42 17.06 8.66
N ALA A 428 16.64 17.16 9.75
CA ALA A 428 16.87 16.34 10.94
C ALA A 428 16.74 14.83 10.68
N ARG A 429 16.05 14.43 9.61
CA ARG A 429 15.89 13.04 9.14
C ARG A 429 16.85 12.66 8.00
N ARG A 430 17.98 13.35 7.88
CA ARG A 430 19.01 13.11 6.85
C ARG A 430 18.51 13.34 5.41
N GLY A 431 17.39 14.08 5.26
CA GLY A 431 16.88 14.43 3.95
C GLY A 431 17.80 15.41 3.24
N ASN A 432 18.02 15.17 1.95
CA ASN A 432 18.72 16.08 1.04
C ASN A 432 17.68 16.88 0.26
N PHE A 433 17.72 18.19 0.39
CA PHE A 433 16.81 19.07 -0.36
C PHE A 433 17.18 19.07 -1.85
N ILE A 434 16.19 18.83 -2.73
CA ILE A 434 16.38 18.85 -4.19
C ILE A 434 15.89 20.18 -4.76
N THR A 435 14.59 20.48 -4.62
CA THR A 435 13.98 21.69 -5.15
C THR A 435 12.69 22.02 -4.43
N MET A 436 12.23 23.26 -4.61
CA MET A 436 10.96 23.74 -4.12
C MET A 436 10.27 24.57 -5.21
N ASN A 437 9.04 24.23 -5.52
CA ASN A 437 8.22 24.88 -6.53
C ASN A 437 6.95 25.43 -5.90
N TYR A 438 6.60 26.65 -6.20
CA TYR A 438 5.30 27.22 -5.85
C TYR A 438 4.31 26.82 -6.96
N LEU A 439 3.44 25.85 -6.69
CA LEU A 439 2.42 25.39 -7.63
C LEU A 439 1.29 26.43 -7.72
N SER A 440 0.96 27.07 -6.58
CA SER A 440 -0.01 28.15 -6.50
C SER A 440 0.39 29.15 -5.41
N THR A 441 -0.44 30.16 -5.16
CA THR A 441 -0.25 31.08 -4.04
C THR A 441 -0.44 30.41 -2.68
N THR A 442 -1.11 29.26 -2.64
CA THR A 442 -1.48 28.53 -1.42
C THR A 442 -0.73 27.21 -1.25
N THR A 443 -0.05 26.71 -2.29
CA THR A 443 0.55 25.38 -2.30
C THR A 443 2.00 25.41 -2.78
N VAL A 444 2.88 24.83 -1.99
CA VAL A 444 4.30 24.62 -2.28
C VAL A 444 4.59 23.14 -2.37
N GLU A 445 5.25 22.74 -3.45
CA GLU A 445 5.83 21.42 -3.63
C GLU A 445 7.30 21.45 -3.19
N MET A 446 7.68 20.53 -2.32
CA MET A 446 9.07 20.32 -1.93
C MET A 446 9.51 18.93 -2.32
N LEU A 447 10.59 18.84 -3.09
CA LEU A 447 11.21 17.57 -3.47
C LEU A 447 12.43 17.30 -2.62
N TRP A 448 12.48 16.11 -2.07
CA TRP A 448 13.51 15.65 -1.16
C TRP A 448 14.01 14.27 -1.53
N GLU A 449 15.23 14.01 -1.19
CA GLU A 449 15.81 12.69 -1.19
C GLU A 449 16.01 12.26 0.27
N ILE A 450 15.31 11.22 0.72
CA ILE A 450 15.26 10.81 2.13
C ILE A 450 15.57 9.32 2.23
N PRO A 451 16.40 8.86 3.18
CA PRO A 451 16.55 7.44 3.45
C PRO A 451 15.22 6.83 3.94
N LEU A 452 14.82 5.69 3.36
CA LEU A 452 13.57 5.02 3.75
C LEU A 452 13.56 4.70 5.25
N SER A 453 14.69 4.30 5.82
CA SER A 453 14.84 4.00 7.25
C SER A 453 14.48 5.16 8.19
N GLU A 454 14.57 6.41 7.72
CA GLU A 454 14.18 7.60 8.50
C GLU A 454 12.71 7.97 8.30
N LEU A 455 12.10 7.53 7.20
CA LEU A 455 10.70 7.80 6.87
C LEU A 455 9.76 6.84 7.59
N ILE A 456 10.13 5.55 7.68
CA ILE A 456 9.28 4.49 8.25
C ILE A 456 9.07 4.56 9.77
N MET A 457 9.73 5.44 10.51
CA MET A 457 9.61 5.45 11.97
C MET A 457 8.39 6.27 12.44
N ASP A 458 8.51 7.58 12.38
CA ASP A 458 7.49 8.52 12.88
C ASP A 458 7.47 9.82 12.06
N TYR A 459 8.05 9.79 10.87
CA TYR A 459 8.18 10.97 10.03
C TYR A 459 6.82 11.53 9.61
N PHE A 460 5.90 10.67 9.18
CA PHE A 460 4.57 11.09 8.74
C PHE A 460 3.77 11.74 9.86
N ASP A 461 3.78 11.15 11.05
CA ASP A 461 3.10 11.71 12.22
C ASP A 461 3.66 13.07 12.63
N GLN A 462 4.99 13.21 12.60
CA GLN A 462 5.64 14.49 12.88
C GLN A 462 5.36 15.52 11.79
N LEU A 463 5.33 15.10 10.53
CA LEU A 463 4.99 15.97 9.40
C LEU A 463 3.58 16.53 9.57
N LYS A 464 2.58 15.64 9.77
CA LYS A 464 1.18 16.04 10.01
C LYS A 464 1.04 16.92 11.25
N SER A 465 1.67 16.57 12.35
CA SER A 465 1.62 17.35 13.60
C SER A 465 2.19 18.76 13.44
N ARG A 466 3.34 18.91 12.78
CA ARG A 466 4.01 20.22 12.59
C ARG A 466 3.29 21.11 11.58
N THR A 467 2.52 20.52 10.69
CA THR A 467 1.77 21.24 9.66
C THR A 467 0.27 21.31 9.96
N LYS A 468 -0.16 20.95 11.18
CA LYS A 468 -1.57 20.91 11.60
C LYS A 468 -2.47 20.09 10.67
N GLY A 469 -1.91 19.03 10.08
CA GLY A 469 -2.62 18.15 9.15
C GLY A 469 -2.57 18.57 7.68
N TYR A 470 -2.05 19.76 7.35
CA TYR A 470 -2.06 20.26 5.97
C TYR A 470 -1.04 19.63 5.04
N ALA A 471 0.04 19.02 5.56
CA ALA A 471 1.04 18.40 4.70
C ALA A 471 0.52 17.09 4.11
N SER A 472 0.74 16.89 2.81
CA SER A 472 0.64 15.59 2.19
C SER A 472 2.00 15.13 1.69
N LEU A 473 2.22 13.82 1.72
CA LEU A 473 3.47 13.16 1.38
C LEU A 473 3.21 12.06 0.37
N ASP A 474 4.02 12.06 -0.68
CA ASP A 474 4.14 10.97 -1.63
C ASP A 474 5.61 10.62 -1.82
N TYR A 475 5.95 9.38 -2.16
CA TYR A 475 7.33 8.98 -2.33
C TYR A 475 7.49 7.79 -3.28
N ASP A 476 8.60 7.81 -4.02
CA ASP A 476 9.02 6.74 -4.89
C ASP A 476 10.41 6.26 -4.51
N PHE A 477 10.70 4.97 -4.76
CA PHE A 477 12.05 4.45 -4.64
C PHE A 477 12.97 5.13 -5.68
N ASP A 478 14.14 5.57 -5.23
CA ASP A 478 15.16 6.17 -6.09
C ASP A 478 16.31 5.18 -6.34
N GLU A 479 17.21 5.07 -5.39
CA GLU A 479 18.39 4.21 -5.50
C GLU A 479 18.94 3.79 -4.13
N TYR A 480 19.86 2.84 -4.13
CA TYR A 480 20.65 2.51 -2.94
C TYR A 480 21.87 3.42 -2.86
N LYS A 481 22.14 3.97 -1.67
CA LYS A 481 23.30 4.85 -1.41
C LYS A 481 24.12 4.38 -0.22
N THR A 482 25.44 4.49 -0.37
CA THR A 482 26.38 4.20 0.72
C THR A 482 26.14 5.13 1.90
N SER A 483 25.98 4.54 3.09
CA SER A 483 25.73 5.26 4.35
C SER A 483 26.55 4.66 5.49
N LYS A 484 26.89 5.52 6.47
CA LYS A 484 27.64 5.11 7.68
C LYS A 484 26.69 4.49 8.70
N LEU A 485 26.30 3.25 8.46
CA LEU A 485 25.36 2.52 9.30
C LEU A 485 26.09 1.63 10.31
N VAL A 486 25.48 1.50 11.49
CA VAL A 486 25.97 0.66 12.58
C VAL A 486 24.83 -0.10 13.23
N LYS A 487 25.11 -1.29 13.75
CA LYS A 487 24.18 -2.03 14.58
C LYS A 487 24.21 -1.46 15.99
N LEU A 488 23.05 -1.03 16.48
CA LEU A 488 22.82 -0.58 17.85
C LEU A 488 22.13 -1.69 18.63
N ASP A 489 22.85 -2.29 19.56
CA ASP A 489 22.34 -3.35 20.43
C ASP A 489 21.87 -2.78 21.77
N ILE A 490 20.76 -3.32 22.28
CA ILE A 490 20.28 -3.06 23.64
C ILE A 490 20.63 -4.27 24.50
N LEU A 491 21.39 -4.03 25.57
CA LEU A 491 21.78 -5.04 26.52
C LEU A 491 21.00 -4.90 27.81
N LEU A 492 20.39 -5.99 28.27
CA LEU A 492 19.77 -6.11 29.59
C LEU A 492 20.62 -7.04 30.45
N ALA A 493 21.04 -6.54 31.60
CA ALA A 493 21.97 -7.28 32.48
C ALA A 493 23.23 -7.82 31.77
N GLY A 494 23.74 -7.06 30.79
CA GLY A 494 24.92 -7.40 29.99
C GLY A 494 24.68 -8.36 28.83
N LYS A 495 23.44 -8.83 28.62
CA LYS A 495 23.07 -9.70 27.47
C LYS A 495 22.36 -8.90 26.40
N PRO A 496 22.75 -9.00 25.14
CA PRO A 496 22.04 -8.35 24.04
C PRO A 496 20.64 -8.96 23.87
N ILE A 497 19.66 -8.11 23.61
CA ILE A 497 18.29 -8.50 23.25
C ILE A 497 18.13 -8.26 21.75
N ASP A 498 18.11 -9.33 20.99
CA ASP A 498 18.05 -9.32 19.53
C ASP A 498 16.83 -8.57 18.98
N ALA A 499 15.66 -8.77 19.57
CA ALA A 499 14.40 -8.08 19.20
C ALA A 499 14.46 -6.56 19.41
N LEU A 500 15.44 -6.03 20.14
CA LEU A 500 15.65 -4.60 20.40
C LEU A 500 16.89 -4.04 19.69
N SER A 501 17.48 -4.80 18.79
CA SER A 501 18.62 -4.35 17.98
C SER A 501 18.13 -3.60 16.74
N PHE A 502 18.86 -2.55 16.33
CA PHE A 502 18.53 -1.71 15.17
C PHE A 502 19.75 -1.43 14.32
N ILE A 503 19.54 -1.23 13.03
CA ILE A 503 20.53 -0.62 12.15
C ILE A 503 20.22 0.87 12.09
N VAL A 504 21.20 1.71 12.45
CA VAL A 504 21.04 3.16 12.54
C VAL A 504 22.26 3.88 11.97
N HIS A 505 22.06 5.11 11.52
CA HIS A 505 23.19 5.95 11.13
C HIS A 505 24.09 6.25 12.35
N ASN A 506 25.40 6.15 12.18
CA ASN A 506 26.38 6.27 13.26
C ASN A 506 26.21 7.55 14.10
N ASP A 507 25.92 8.68 13.45
CA ASP A 507 25.76 9.98 14.13
C ASP A 507 24.51 10.05 15.01
N LYS A 508 23.51 9.20 14.74
CA LYS A 508 22.25 9.12 15.51
C LYS A 508 22.23 8.01 16.55
N ALA A 509 23.21 7.11 16.53
CA ALA A 509 23.25 5.94 17.40
C ALA A 509 23.18 6.32 18.89
N TYR A 510 23.94 7.35 19.31
CA TYR A 510 23.92 7.83 20.71
C TYR A 510 22.55 8.38 21.11
N ALA A 511 21.97 9.25 20.30
CA ALA A 511 20.69 9.91 20.62
C ALA A 511 19.55 8.87 20.70
N ARG A 512 19.45 7.97 19.72
CA ARG A 512 18.47 6.87 19.72
C ARG A 512 18.68 5.92 20.89
N GLY A 513 19.91 5.49 21.12
CA GLY A 513 20.24 4.60 22.23
C GLY A 513 19.88 5.20 23.60
N LYS A 514 20.15 6.49 23.80
CA LYS A 514 19.78 7.20 25.04
C LYS A 514 18.27 7.21 25.28
N VAL A 515 17.48 7.62 24.27
CA VAL A 515 16.02 7.69 24.38
C VAL A 515 15.43 6.30 24.68
N LEU A 516 15.92 5.27 23.98
CA LEU A 516 15.41 3.91 24.15
C LEU A 516 15.71 3.36 25.57
N VAL A 517 16.95 3.54 26.04
CA VAL A 517 17.35 3.09 27.39
C VAL A 517 16.55 3.83 28.48
N GLU A 518 16.25 5.12 28.29
CA GLU A 518 15.41 5.89 29.21
C GLU A 518 13.95 5.40 29.23
N LYS A 519 13.37 5.11 28.04
CA LYS A 519 12.03 4.53 27.93
C LYS A 519 11.95 3.15 28.59
N LEU A 520 12.90 2.27 28.29
CA LEU A 520 12.96 0.92 28.87
C LEU A 520 13.05 0.95 30.40
N LYS A 521 13.83 1.88 30.98
CA LYS A 521 13.91 2.07 32.42
C LYS A 521 12.53 2.40 33.05
N GLY A 522 11.68 3.14 32.33
CA GLY A 522 10.32 3.46 32.79
C GLY A 522 9.35 2.30 32.70
N ILE A 523 9.55 1.39 31.74
CA ILE A 523 8.63 0.27 31.46
C ILE A 523 9.01 -0.98 32.25
N ILE A 524 10.33 -1.27 32.41
CA ILE A 524 10.78 -2.48 33.09
C ILE A 524 10.47 -2.39 34.59
N PRO A 525 9.65 -3.31 35.16
CA PRO A 525 9.32 -3.31 36.54
C PRO A 525 10.55 -3.60 37.41
N ARG A 526 10.59 -3.03 38.61
CA ARG A 526 11.66 -3.29 39.58
C ARG A 526 11.65 -4.74 40.02
N GLN A 527 12.83 -5.35 40.01
CA GLN A 527 13.06 -6.72 40.46
C GLN A 527 13.81 -6.74 41.83
N MET A 528 14.08 -7.91 42.37
CA MET A 528 14.89 -8.09 43.59
C MET A 528 16.37 -7.73 43.41
N PHE A 529 16.80 -7.52 42.14
CA PHE A 529 18.16 -7.16 41.78
C PHE A 529 18.17 -5.97 40.80
N GLU A 530 19.32 -5.33 40.67
CA GLU A 530 19.47 -4.22 39.72
C GLU A 530 19.60 -4.74 38.30
N ILE A 531 18.89 -4.10 37.38
CA ILE A 531 18.94 -4.41 35.95
C ILE A 531 19.62 -3.24 35.22
N PRO A 532 20.89 -3.37 34.84
CA PRO A 532 21.54 -2.41 33.96
C PRO A 532 20.99 -2.55 32.54
N ILE A 533 20.59 -1.43 31.95
CA ILE A 533 20.14 -1.30 30.57
C ILE A 533 21.20 -0.50 29.84
N GLN A 534 21.72 -1.02 28.75
CA GLN A 534 22.80 -0.38 27.99
C GLN A 534 22.47 -0.35 26.50
N ALA A 535 22.81 0.74 25.83
CA ALA A 535 22.84 0.82 24.39
C ALA A 535 24.30 0.81 23.94
N ALA A 536 24.65 -0.10 23.04
CA ALA A 536 26.02 -0.33 22.60
C ALA A 536 26.12 -0.49 21.08
N VAL A 537 27.27 -0.11 20.51
CA VAL A 537 27.68 -0.42 19.14
C VAL A 537 28.92 -1.28 19.22
N GLY A 538 28.81 -2.54 18.86
CA GLY A 538 29.84 -3.54 19.10
C GLY A 538 30.18 -3.62 20.59
N SER A 539 31.45 -3.45 20.95
CA SER A 539 31.92 -3.45 22.34
C SER A 539 31.77 -2.10 23.07
N ARG A 540 31.43 -1.02 22.35
CA ARG A 540 31.36 0.33 22.92
C ARG A 540 29.97 0.64 23.45
N VAL A 541 29.84 0.82 24.76
CA VAL A 541 28.61 1.30 25.40
C VAL A 541 28.45 2.81 25.17
N LEU A 542 27.34 3.21 24.57
CA LEU A 542 27.00 4.61 24.26
C LEU A 542 26.18 5.27 25.38
N SER A 543 25.21 4.53 25.94
CA SER A 543 24.33 5.02 27.00
C SER A 543 23.99 3.91 27.98
N ARG A 544 23.82 4.28 29.25
CA ARG A 544 23.46 3.33 30.32
C ARG A 544 22.44 3.93 31.28
N GLN A 545 21.48 3.12 31.66
CA GLN A 545 20.56 3.37 32.77
C GLN A 545 20.49 2.11 33.66
N THR A 546 19.90 2.25 34.84
CA THR A 546 19.72 1.12 35.75
C THR A 546 18.34 1.17 36.39
N VAL A 547 17.61 0.06 36.30
CA VAL A 547 16.40 -0.17 37.11
C VAL A 547 16.85 -0.64 38.48
N ARG A 548 16.59 0.16 39.52
CA ARG A 548 17.03 -0.16 40.89
C ARG A 548 16.22 -1.34 41.46
N ALA A 549 16.86 -2.12 42.31
CA ALA A 549 16.20 -3.20 43.03
C ALA A 549 15.04 -2.68 43.93
N THR A 550 14.04 -3.52 44.15
CA THR A 550 12.87 -3.21 45.02
C THR A 550 13.27 -3.16 46.50
N VAL A 551 14.32 -3.89 46.88
CA VAL A 551 14.80 -3.99 48.27
C VAL A 551 16.26 -3.58 48.34
N SER A 552 16.56 -2.67 49.27
CA SER A 552 17.95 -2.34 49.59
C SER A 552 18.53 -3.46 50.46
N TYR A 553 19.63 -4.08 50.02
CA TYR A 553 20.32 -5.14 50.81
C TYR A 553 20.80 -4.69 52.20
N THR A 554 20.80 -3.38 52.48
CA THR A 554 21.18 -2.82 53.78
C THR A 554 20.25 -3.24 54.90
N HIS A 555 19.04 -3.68 54.64
CA HIS A 555 18.10 -4.16 55.68
C HIS A 555 18.23 -5.65 56.01
N LEU A 556 18.91 -6.44 55.19
CA LEU A 556 19.08 -7.89 55.42
C LEU A 556 20.29 -8.23 56.30
N THR A 557 21.19 -7.29 56.53
CA THR A 557 22.38 -7.50 57.38
C THR A 557 22.25 -7.01 58.81
N LEU A 558 21.19 -6.25 59.14
CA LEU A 558 20.96 -5.69 60.49
C LEU A 558 20.50 -6.67 61.56
N PRO A 559 19.74 -7.76 61.29
CA PRO A 559 19.37 -8.73 62.35
C PRO A 559 20.49 -9.63 62.79
N THR A 560 21.58 -9.80 62.04
CA THR A 560 22.64 -10.77 62.36
C THR A 560 23.74 -10.21 63.28
N ILE A 561 23.79 -8.91 63.51
CA ILE A 561 24.80 -8.26 64.36
C ILE A 561 24.34 -8.10 65.83
N LEU A 562 23.08 -8.40 66.17
CA LEU A 562 22.50 -8.26 67.50
C LEU A 562 22.41 -9.57 68.30
N LEU A 563 23.06 -10.66 67.86
CA LEU A 563 23.10 -11.96 68.48
C LEU A 563 24.52 -12.47 68.73
N VAL A 564 25.48 -11.60 69.07
CA VAL A 564 26.76 -11.97 69.66
C VAL A 564 26.99 -11.20 70.94
#